data_7be16daca7ef3c46bc75e7b8f2a3ca19
#
_entry.id   7be16daca7ef3c46bc75e7b8f2a3ca19
#
_cell.length_a   1.000
_cell.length_b   1.000
_cell.length_c   1.000
_cell.angle_alpha   90.00
_cell.angle_beta   90.00
_cell.angle_gamma   90.00
#
_symmetry.space_group_name_H-M   'P 1'
#
loop_
_entity.id
_entity.type
_entity.pdbx_description
1 polymer ?
#
loop_
_entity_poly.entity_id
_entity_poly.type
_entity_poly.pdbx_seq_one_letter_code
_entity_poly.pdbx_strand_id
1 'polypeptide(L)'
;MNILYILATLFAMTSCGSGNATETVEPVHNDTVVMHQDTAAVIVSDSATFYSDVVNPKNCFIVISKPEYRLYVCEVMGADTLKRAHFPVCVGKAKGQKQKKGDMKTPECTAETPFTITEIVDASNWHHDFGDGRGSILSYGHWFMRLKTPGHSGIGIHGSTNNESSVPGRGSEGCIRLRDDDLIQLKEKYAFVGMRVVILPDILTE
;
A
#
# COMPACT_ATOMS: atom_id res chain seq x y z
N MET A 1 29.46 31.92 18.91
CA MET A 1 30.82 32.40 18.55
C MET A 1 31.73 31.17 18.57
N ASN A 2 32.31 30.90 17.45
CA ASN A 2 33.35 29.93 17.04
C ASN A 2 32.84 28.74 16.23
N ILE A 3 33.05 28.99 14.95
CA ILE A 3 33.10 28.12 13.80
C ILE A 3 34.43 27.33 13.85
N LEU A 4 34.42 26.04 13.56
CA LEU A 4 35.63 25.32 13.17
C LEU A 4 35.39 24.51 11.90
N TYR A 5 35.90 24.98 10.79
CA TYR A 5 36.09 24.29 9.51
C TYR A 5 37.24 23.29 9.64
N ILE A 6 37.09 22.07 9.14
CA ILE A 6 38.23 21.23 8.76
C ILE A 6 38.09 20.78 7.31
N LEU A 7 39.12 21.15 6.56
CA LEU A 7 39.32 20.99 5.13
C LEU A 7 39.64 19.55 4.75
N ALA A 8 39.21 19.19 3.55
CA ALA A 8 39.53 17.98 2.81
C ALA A 8 40.99 17.83 2.44
N THR A 9 41.50 16.63 2.33
CA THR A 9 42.66 16.31 1.48
C THR A 9 42.37 15.08 0.62
N LEU A 10 42.45 15.35 -0.67
CA LEU A 10 42.41 14.43 -1.80
C LEU A 10 43.69 13.56 -1.82
N PHE A 11 43.57 12.25 -1.98
CA PHE A 11 44.70 11.44 -2.43
C PHE A 11 44.26 10.55 -3.59
N ALA A 12 44.74 10.84 -4.78
CA ALA A 12 44.65 10.00 -5.95
C ALA A 12 45.81 9.00 -5.97
N MET A 13 45.51 7.72 -6.13
CA MET A 13 46.52 6.72 -6.56
C MET A 13 45.91 5.88 -7.66
N THR A 14 46.46 5.97 -8.83
CA THR A 14 46.31 5.10 -9.98
C THR A 14 47.08 3.81 -9.79
N SER A 15 46.46 2.63 -10.02
CA SER A 15 47.18 1.40 -10.34
C SER A 15 46.36 0.52 -11.28
N CYS A 16 46.91 0.26 -12.45
CA CYS A 16 46.44 -0.76 -13.39
C CYS A 16 46.76 -2.16 -12.89
N GLY A 17 45.84 -3.11 -13.06
CA GLY A 17 46.05 -4.53 -12.82
C GLY A 17 44.91 -5.39 -13.37
N SER A 18 45.25 -6.18 -14.34
CA SER A 18 44.47 -7.12 -15.17
C SER A 18 43.67 -8.19 -14.39
N GLY A 19 42.44 -8.45 -14.85
CA GLY A 19 41.84 -9.81 -15.00
C GLY A 19 41.27 -10.50 -13.79
N ASN A 20 39.93 -10.54 -13.68
CA ASN A 20 39.11 -11.76 -13.64
C ASN A 20 37.65 -11.37 -13.51
N ALA A 21 36.81 -11.92 -14.36
CA ALA A 21 35.37 -11.76 -14.29
C ALA A 21 34.85 -12.53 -13.05
N THR A 22 34.44 -11.78 -12.04
CA THR A 22 33.62 -12.30 -10.95
C THR A 22 32.29 -11.54 -11.05
N GLU A 23 31.24 -12.30 -11.23
CA GLU A 23 29.86 -11.83 -11.24
C GLU A 23 29.61 -11.08 -9.90
N THR A 24 29.60 -9.76 -9.95
CA THR A 24 29.21 -8.94 -8.80
C THR A 24 27.69 -8.87 -8.78
N VAL A 25 27.09 -9.59 -7.84
CA VAL A 25 25.73 -9.35 -7.40
C VAL A 25 25.67 -7.92 -6.86
N GLU A 26 25.02 -7.03 -7.60
CA GLU A 26 24.78 -5.67 -7.13
C GLU A 26 23.96 -5.69 -5.85
N PRO A 27 24.27 -4.87 -4.85
CA PRO A 27 23.48 -4.76 -3.63
C PRO A 27 22.13 -4.15 -3.96
N VAL A 28 21.05 -4.87 -3.62
CA VAL A 28 19.68 -4.38 -3.68
C VAL A 28 19.60 -3.08 -2.87
N HIS A 29 19.34 -1.97 -3.54
CA HIS A 29 19.11 -0.68 -2.91
C HIS A 29 17.89 -0.78 -1.98
N ASN A 30 18.13 -0.72 -0.68
CA ASN A 30 17.10 -0.56 0.33
C ASN A 30 16.57 0.88 0.26
N ASP A 31 15.47 1.09 -0.45
CA ASP A 31 14.77 2.37 -0.44
C ASP A 31 14.13 2.61 0.94
N THR A 32 14.82 3.39 1.75
CA THR A 32 14.27 3.96 2.97
C THR A 32 13.12 4.89 2.60
N VAL A 33 11.93 4.67 3.19
CA VAL A 33 10.75 5.51 2.92
C VAL A 33 10.95 6.88 3.59
N VAL A 34 11.70 7.74 2.91
CA VAL A 34 11.64 9.18 3.15
C VAL A 34 10.52 9.68 2.24
N MET A 35 9.45 10.20 2.83
CA MET A 35 8.35 10.81 2.08
C MET A 35 8.83 12.14 1.47
N HIS A 36 9.56 12.07 0.34
CA HIS A 36 9.85 13.24 -0.47
C HIS A 36 8.79 13.36 -1.57
N GLN A 37 8.19 14.54 -1.65
CA GLN A 37 7.32 14.97 -2.73
C GLN A 37 8.16 15.19 -4.00
N ASP A 38 8.00 14.31 -4.98
CA ASP A 38 8.35 14.60 -6.36
C ASP A 38 7.11 14.48 -7.23
N THR A 39 6.77 15.57 -7.88
CA THR A 39 5.67 15.71 -8.85
C THR A 39 5.99 15.06 -10.21
N ALA A 40 6.68 13.93 -10.21
CA ALA A 40 6.84 13.10 -11.39
C ALA A 40 5.57 12.29 -11.64
N ALA A 41 5.15 12.18 -12.88
CA ALA A 41 4.03 11.34 -13.30
C ALA A 41 4.22 9.92 -12.74
N VAL A 42 3.36 9.53 -11.79
CA VAL A 42 3.42 8.22 -11.16
C VAL A 42 3.13 7.17 -12.23
N ILE A 43 4.16 6.43 -12.64
CA ILE A 43 3.97 5.25 -13.49
C ILE A 43 3.30 4.20 -12.61
N VAL A 44 1.99 4.03 -12.82
CA VAL A 44 1.19 3.04 -12.08
C VAL A 44 1.49 1.66 -12.66
N SER A 45 2.33 0.88 -11.98
CA SER A 45 2.54 -0.53 -12.33
C SER A 45 1.23 -1.31 -12.12
N ASP A 46 0.87 -2.19 -13.05
CA ASP A 46 -0.33 -3.02 -12.96
C ASP A 46 -0.14 -4.30 -12.13
N SER A 47 1.05 -4.51 -11.57
CA SER A 47 1.39 -5.75 -10.87
C SER A 47 1.77 -5.49 -9.43
N ALA A 48 1.57 -6.50 -8.57
CA ALA A 48 2.16 -6.54 -7.25
C ALA A 48 3.69 -6.61 -7.33
N THR A 49 4.37 -5.99 -6.38
CA THR A 49 5.83 -6.05 -6.27
C THR A 49 6.22 -6.46 -4.85
N PHE A 50 7.17 -7.38 -4.76
CA PHE A 50 7.73 -7.89 -3.51
C PHE A 50 9.20 -7.47 -3.43
N TYR A 51 9.58 -6.71 -2.40
CA TYR A 51 10.93 -6.17 -2.26
C TYR A 51 11.84 -7.08 -1.43
N SER A 52 11.31 -7.62 -0.33
CA SER A 52 12.03 -8.51 0.57
C SER A 52 11.08 -9.23 1.52
N ASP A 53 11.56 -10.28 2.18
CA ASP A 53 10.80 -11.01 3.17
C ASP A 53 10.58 -10.19 4.44
N VAL A 54 9.44 -10.43 5.08
CA VAL A 54 9.09 -9.84 6.39
C VAL A 54 9.89 -10.57 7.47
N VAL A 55 10.55 -9.81 8.34
CA VAL A 55 11.29 -10.34 9.49
C VAL A 55 10.35 -10.66 10.65
N ASN A 56 9.42 -9.75 10.96
CA ASN A 56 8.42 -9.96 11.99
C ASN A 56 7.03 -9.47 11.53
N PRO A 57 6.12 -10.37 11.19
CA PRO A 57 4.77 -9.99 10.71
C PRO A 57 4.01 -9.06 11.67
N LYS A 58 4.25 -9.16 12.99
CA LYS A 58 3.59 -8.31 13.99
C LYS A 58 4.03 -6.84 13.94
N ASN A 59 5.19 -6.58 13.34
CA ASN A 59 5.68 -5.21 13.12
C ASN A 59 5.15 -4.60 11.81
N CYS A 60 4.40 -5.39 11.02
CA CYS A 60 3.85 -4.92 9.76
C CYS A 60 2.60 -4.06 9.96
N PHE A 61 2.43 -3.11 9.04
CA PHE A 61 1.23 -2.31 8.89
C PHE A 61 1.01 -1.99 7.40
N ILE A 62 -0.21 -1.58 7.08
CA ILE A 62 -0.60 -1.22 5.73
C ILE A 62 -0.63 0.30 5.58
N VAL A 63 -0.11 0.81 4.46
CA VAL A 63 -0.31 2.19 3.99
C VAL A 63 -1.01 2.15 2.65
N ILE A 64 -2.14 2.84 2.52
CA ILE A 64 -2.89 2.97 1.27
C ILE A 64 -2.73 4.39 0.76
N SER A 65 -2.07 4.53 -0.39
CA SER A 65 -1.95 5.79 -1.12
C SER A 65 -3.06 5.88 -2.17
N LYS A 66 -4.05 6.73 -1.92
CA LYS A 66 -5.14 6.97 -2.88
C LYS A 66 -4.66 7.63 -4.17
N PRO A 67 -3.72 8.61 -4.13
CA PRO A 67 -3.16 9.20 -5.34
C PRO A 67 -2.42 8.21 -6.23
N GLU A 68 -1.70 7.27 -5.62
CA GLU A 68 -0.88 6.28 -6.33
C GLU A 68 -1.64 5.01 -6.71
N TYR A 69 -2.85 4.82 -6.17
CA TYR A 69 -3.61 3.58 -6.28
C TYR A 69 -2.81 2.36 -5.81
N ARG A 70 -2.14 2.50 -4.63
CA ARG A 70 -1.26 1.49 -4.05
C ARG A 70 -1.60 1.19 -2.60
N LEU A 71 -1.52 -0.07 -2.27
CA LEU A 71 -1.42 -0.58 -0.92
C LEU A 71 0.02 -1.03 -0.69
N TYR A 72 0.70 -0.45 0.27
CA TYR A 72 2.03 -0.84 0.70
C TYR A 72 1.95 -1.66 1.98
N VAL A 73 2.71 -2.74 2.04
CA VAL A 73 3.02 -3.43 3.29
C VAL A 73 4.35 -2.90 3.78
N CYS A 74 4.33 -2.31 4.96
CA CYS A 74 5.49 -1.72 5.62
C CYS A 74 5.81 -2.48 6.91
N GLU A 75 7.09 -2.63 7.24
CA GLU A 75 7.57 -3.23 8.50
C GLU A 75 8.42 -2.25 9.27
N VAL A 76 8.14 -2.10 10.57
CA VAL A 76 8.96 -1.27 11.47
C VAL A 76 10.16 -2.07 11.93
N MET A 77 11.37 -1.56 11.69
CA MET A 77 12.64 -2.15 12.02
C MET A 77 13.48 -1.18 12.86
N GLY A 78 13.29 -1.20 14.19
CA GLY A 78 13.93 -0.20 15.07
C GLY A 78 13.39 1.21 14.81
N ALA A 79 14.24 2.13 14.35
CA ALA A 79 13.86 3.50 13.97
C ALA A 79 13.40 3.62 12.51
N ASP A 80 13.60 2.58 11.70
CA ASP A 80 13.33 2.59 10.26
C ASP A 80 11.98 1.95 9.94
N THR A 81 11.46 2.30 8.77
CA THR A 81 10.29 1.65 8.18
C THR A 81 10.62 1.22 6.76
N LEU A 82 10.52 -0.07 6.50
CA LEU A 82 10.85 -0.67 5.22
C LEU A 82 9.59 -1.10 4.47
N LYS A 83 9.50 -0.78 3.18
CA LYS A 83 8.49 -1.37 2.30
C LYS A 83 8.85 -2.83 2.03
N ARG A 84 7.91 -3.74 2.24
CA ARG A 84 8.08 -5.18 1.99
C ARG A 84 7.39 -5.63 0.72
N ALA A 85 6.25 -5.04 0.43
CA ALA A 85 5.51 -5.28 -0.81
C ALA A 85 4.63 -4.09 -1.15
N HIS A 86 4.18 -4.01 -2.41
CA HIS A 86 3.02 -3.20 -2.76
C HIS A 86 2.08 -3.95 -3.71
N PHE A 87 0.82 -3.54 -3.68
CA PHE A 87 -0.26 -4.08 -4.50
C PHE A 87 -1.03 -2.94 -5.17
N PRO A 88 -1.42 -3.09 -6.45
CA PRO A 88 -2.36 -2.16 -7.07
C PRO A 88 -3.72 -2.22 -6.38
N VAL A 89 -4.39 -1.09 -6.22
CA VAL A 89 -5.72 -1.04 -5.58
C VAL A 89 -6.70 -0.15 -6.31
N CYS A 90 -7.98 -0.48 -6.14
CA CYS A 90 -9.08 0.42 -6.45
C CYS A 90 -9.62 1.02 -5.15
N VAL A 91 -9.84 2.34 -5.18
CA VAL A 91 -10.40 3.11 -4.06
C VAL A 91 -11.73 3.74 -4.45
N GLY A 92 -12.33 4.50 -3.55
CA GLY A 92 -13.61 5.17 -3.77
C GLY A 92 -13.68 5.96 -5.07
N LYS A 93 -14.80 5.82 -5.79
CA LYS A 93 -15.07 6.51 -7.07
C LYS A 93 -14.90 8.03 -6.95
N ALA A 94 -15.32 8.62 -5.84
CA ALA A 94 -15.16 10.05 -5.57
C ALA A 94 -13.89 10.33 -4.74
N LYS A 95 -13.24 11.47 -5.00
CA LYS A 95 -12.07 11.97 -4.25
C LYS A 95 -12.47 12.58 -2.90
N GLY A 96 -11.49 12.65 -2.00
CA GLY A 96 -11.57 13.31 -0.70
C GLY A 96 -11.98 12.39 0.44
N GLN A 97 -12.07 12.97 1.64
CA GLN A 97 -12.43 12.27 2.87
C GLN A 97 -13.90 11.86 2.86
N LYS A 98 -14.15 10.61 3.29
CA LYS A 98 -15.51 10.10 3.48
C LYS A 98 -16.25 10.88 4.56
N GLN A 99 -17.49 11.32 4.24
CA GLN A 99 -18.33 12.09 5.16
C GLN A 99 -19.62 11.36 5.54
N LYS A 100 -20.17 10.55 4.63
CA LYS A 100 -21.43 9.83 4.84
C LYS A 100 -21.52 8.55 4.01
N LYS A 101 -22.47 7.69 4.33
CA LYS A 101 -22.81 6.53 3.51
C LYS A 101 -23.24 7.00 2.10
N GLY A 102 -22.81 6.29 1.07
CA GLY A 102 -23.16 6.57 -0.32
C GLY A 102 -22.42 7.73 -0.99
N ASP A 103 -21.44 8.35 -0.34
CA ASP A 103 -20.63 9.43 -0.95
C ASP A 103 -19.52 8.91 -1.88
N MET A 104 -19.42 7.60 -2.04
CA MET A 104 -18.44 6.91 -2.90
C MET A 104 -16.98 7.23 -2.59
N LYS A 105 -16.67 7.65 -1.35
CA LYS A 105 -15.32 8.03 -0.91
C LYS A 105 -14.74 6.98 0.01
N THR A 106 -13.42 6.73 -0.13
CA THR A 106 -12.64 5.95 0.84
C THR A 106 -12.27 6.84 2.02
N PRO A 107 -12.52 6.43 3.27
CA PRO A 107 -12.13 7.21 4.45
C PRO A 107 -10.61 7.33 4.56
N GLU A 108 -10.15 8.40 5.20
CA GLU A 108 -8.75 8.74 5.44
C GLU A 108 -8.44 8.63 6.92
N CYS A 109 -7.17 8.35 7.25
CA CYS A 109 -6.65 8.37 8.61
C CYS A 109 -5.15 8.64 8.60
N THR A 110 -4.61 9.00 9.76
CA THR A 110 -3.18 9.29 9.93
C THR A 110 -2.44 8.13 10.61
N ALA A 111 -1.12 8.22 10.68
CA ALA A 111 -0.30 7.24 11.39
C ALA A 111 -0.55 7.25 12.91
N GLU A 112 -0.96 8.40 13.46
CA GLU A 112 -1.28 8.59 14.89
C GLU A 112 -2.65 8.00 15.24
N THR A 113 -3.58 7.99 14.28
CA THR A 113 -4.95 7.48 14.44
C THR A 113 -5.30 6.46 13.34
N PRO A 114 -4.53 5.37 13.21
CA PRO A 114 -4.73 4.42 12.14
C PRO A 114 -6.04 3.64 12.32
N PHE A 115 -6.59 3.18 11.22
CA PHE A 115 -7.60 2.13 11.26
C PHE A 115 -6.96 0.79 11.65
N THR A 116 -7.79 -0.19 11.97
CA THR A 116 -7.32 -1.55 12.29
C THR A 116 -8.19 -2.58 11.58
N ILE A 117 -7.58 -3.68 11.17
CA ILE A 117 -8.33 -4.87 10.72
C ILE A 117 -8.95 -5.53 11.95
N THR A 118 -10.27 -5.57 12.00
CA THR A 118 -11.00 -6.17 13.13
C THR A 118 -11.43 -7.61 12.86
N GLU A 119 -11.51 -7.97 11.59
CA GLU A 119 -12.02 -9.27 11.16
C GLU A 119 -11.48 -9.62 9.78
N ILE A 120 -11.20 -10.87 9.53
CA ILE A 120 -10.86 -11.44 8.21
C ILE A 120 -11.79 -12.63 8.01
N VAL A 121 -12.72 -12.51 7.05
CA VAL A 121 -13.76 -13.51 6.81
C VAL A 121 -13.76 -13.98 5.37
N ASP A 122 -14.24 -15.19 5.14
CA ASP A 122 -14.51 -15.70 3.80
C ASP A 122 -15.67 -14.92 3.18
N ALA A 123 -15.41 -14.31 2.03
CA ALA A 123 -16.37 -13.52 1.26
C ALA A 123 -16.64 -14.11 -0.14
N SER A 124 -16.19 -15.34 -0.39
CA SER A 124 -16.26 -15.99 -1.71
C SER A 124 -17.67 -16.07 -2.29
N ASN A 125 -18.68 -16.06 -1.43
CA ASN A 125 -20.09 -16.10 -1.80
C ASN A 125 -20.82 -14.77 -1.61
N TRP A 126 -20.09 -13.67 -1.37
CA TRP A 126 -20.73 -12.38 -1.14
C TRP A 126 -21.03 -11.68 -2.45
N HIS A 127 -22.27 -11.24 -2.58
CA HIS A 127 -22.80 -10.54 -3.74
C HIS A 127 -23.07 -9.07 -3.42
N HIS A 128 -23.01 -8.24 -4.44
CA HIS A 128 -23.40 -6.84 -4.36
C HIS A 128 -24.08 -6.39 -5.64
N ASP A 129 -25.10 -5.54 -5.51
CA ASP A 129 -25.71 -4.84 -6.62
C ASP A 129 -25.21 -3.39 -6.63
N PHE A 130 -24.43 -3.06 -7.65
CA PHE A 130 -23.87 -1.71 -7.84
C PHE A 130 -24.85 -0.72 -8.46
N GLY A 131 -26.07 -1.15 -8.81
CA GLY A 131 -27.06 -0.34 -9.49
C GLY A 131 -26.67 0.02 -10.93
N ASP A 132 -25.78 -0.75 -11.54
CA ASP A 132 -25.22 -0.53 -12.89
C ASP A 132 -25.89 -1.42 -13.97
N GLY A 133 -26.97 -2.08 -13.61
CA GLY A 133 -27.74 -2.94 -14.50
C GLY A 133 -27.30 -4.40 -14.57
N ARG A 134 -26.18 -4.78 -13.90
CA ARG A 134 -25.72 -6.18 -13.83
C ARG A 134 -26.46 -7.02 -12.79
N GLY A 135 -27.25 -6.36 -11.92
CA GLY A 135 -27.90 -7.01 -10.78
C GLY A 135 -26.91 -7.37 -9.68
N SER A 136 -27.29 -8.33 -8.83
CA SER A 136 -26.46 -8.79 -7.73
C SER A 136 -25.41 -9.79 -8.23
N ILE A 137 -24.13 -9.43 -8.15
CA ILE A 137 -23.00 -10.23 -8.64
C ILE A 137 -22.01 -10.52 -7.53
N LEU A 138 -21.26 -11.63 -7.63
CA LEU A 138 -20.08 -11.87 -6.80
C LEU A 138 -19.08 -10.73 -7.02
N SER A 139 -18.52 -10.15 -5.92
CA SER A 139 -17.73 -8.94 -6.07
C SER A 139 -16.69 -8.68 -4.98
N TYR A 140 -16.48 -9.62 -4.06
CA TYR A 140 -15.61 -9.41 -2.90
C TYR A 140 -14.33 -10.26 -2.91
N GLY A 141 -14.19 -11.20 -3.85
CA GLY A 141 -13.12 -12.19 -3.84
C GLY A 141 -13.24 -13.18 -2.69
N HIS A 142 -12.11 -13.82 -2.34
CA HIS A 142 -12.11 -14.84 -1.28
C HIS A 142 -12.21 -14.26 0.13
N TRP A 143 -11.71 -13.05 0.37
CA TRP A 143 -11.56 -12.50 1.71
C TRP A 143 -12.11 -11.09 1.81
N PHE A 144 -12.71 -10.78 2.96
CA PHE A 144 -13.06 -9.44 3.38
C PHE A 144 -12.35 -9.11 4.69
N MET A 145 -11.42 -8.16 4.66
CA MET A 145 -10.70 -7.64 5.82
C MET A 145 -11.42 -6.39 6.31
N ARG A 146 -12.25 -6.52 7.34
CA ARG A 146 -13.06 -5.41 7.87
C ARG A 146 -12.19 -4.41 8.59
N LEU A 147 -12.38 -3.13 8.29
CA LEU A 147 -11.68 -2.03 8.95
C LEU A 147 -12.56 -1.38 10.04
N LYS A 148 -11.96 -1.11 11.18
CA LYS A 148 -12.56 -0.21 12.18
C LYS A 148 -12.35 1.23 11.73
N THR A 149 -13.39 1.83 11.16
CA THR A 149 -13.38 3.20 10.63
C THR A 149 -14.36 4.04 11.45
N PRO A 150 -13.92 4.85 12.44
CA PRO A 150 -14.80 5.64 13.27
C PRO A 150 -15.74 6.52 12.43
N GLY A 151 -17.04 6.50 12.77
CA GLY A 151 -18.07 7.22 12.02
C GLY A 151 -18.57 6.57 10.73
N HIS A 152 -17.95 5.48 10.27
CA HIS A 152 -18.33 4.76 9.05
C HIS A 152 -18.37 3.25 9.29
N SER A 153 -19.29 2.56 8.63
CA SER A 153 -19.42 1.10 8.70
C SER A 153 -19.29 0.47 7.31
N GLY A 154 -18.98 -0.82 7.26
CA GLY A 154 -18.94 -1.58 6.02
C GLY A 154 -17.71 -1.29 5.14
N ILE A 155 -16.67 -0.64 5.67
CA ILE A 155 -15.42 -0.41 4.95
C ILE A 155 -14.46 -1.58 5.20
N GLY A 156 -13.83 -2.04 4.13
CA GLY A 156 -12.84 -3.12 4.20
C GLY A 156 -11.90 -3.17 3.01
N ILE A 157 -10.96 -4.10 3.09
CA ILE A 157 -10.06 -4.50 2.01
C ILE A 157 -10.56 -5.85 1.51
N HIS A 158 -10.80 -5.98 0.20
CA HIS A 158 -11.38 -7.19 -0.39
C HIS A 158 -10.95 -7.36 -1.86
N GLY A 159 -11.38 -8.44 -2.51
CA GLY A 159 -11.10 -8.71 -3.91
C GLY A 159 -11.93 -7.88 -4.89
N SER A 160 -11.73 -8.14 -6.15
CA SER A 160 -12.37 -7.41 -7.25
C SER A 160 -13.13 -8.30 -8.22
N THR A 161 -13.53 -9.50 -7.80
CA THR A 161 -14.29 -10.45 -8.64
C THR A 161 -15.38 -9.73 -9.45
N ASN A 162 -15.38 -9.92 -10.78
CA ASN A 162 -16.26 -9.22 -11.74
C ASN A 162 -16.12 -7.68 -11.79
N ASN A 163 -15.03 -7.13 -11.20
CA ASN A 163 -14.70 -5.70 -11.24
C ASN A 163 -13.18 -5.47 -11.39
N GLU A 164 -12.47 -6.45 -11.93
CA GLU A 164 -11.00 -6.48 -12.04
C GLU A 164 -10.44 -5.29 -12.82
N SER A 165 -11.18 -4.82 -13.82
CA SER A 165 -10.82 -3.63 -14.62
C SER A 165 -10.80 -2.33 -13.83
N SER A 166 -11.34 -2.31 -12.60
CA SER A 166 -11.26 -1.14 -11.71
C SER A 166 -9.91 -1.01 -10.99
N VAL A 167 -9.07 -2.07 -11.02
CA VAL A 167 -7.77 -2.13 -10.32
C VAL A 167 -6.63 -2.05 -11.33
N PRO A 168 -5.71 -1.07 -11.22
CA PRO A 168 -5.69 0.05 -10.26
C PRO A 168 -6.64 1.17 -10.68
N GLY A 169 -7.16 1.94 -9.70
CA GLY A 169 -7.96 3.12 -10.03
C GLY A 169 -9.03 3.50 -9.02
N ARG A 170 -10.14 4.05 -9.54
CA ARG A 170 -11.31 4.47 -8.76
C ARG A 170 -12.56 3.79 -9.31
N GLY A 171 -13.36 3.24 -8.42
CA GLY A 171 -14.57 2.53 -8.83
C GLY A 171 -15.36 1.93 -7.67
N SER A 172 -14.83 1.96 -6.45
CA SER A 172 -15.51 1.41 -5.28
C SER A 172 -16.47 2.42 -4.64
N GLU A 173 -17.34 1.92 -3.79
CA GLU A 173 -18.24 2.73 -2.95
C GLU A 173 -17.57 3.21 -1.65
N GLY A 174 -16.27 2.96 -1.51
CA GLY A 174 -15.46 3.39 -0.37
C GLY A 174 -14.53 2.32 0.18
N CYS A 175 -14.74 1.04 -0.14
CA CYS A 175 -13.83 -0.04 0.16
C CYS A 175 -12.55 0.03 -0.70
N ILE A 176 -11.55 -0.72 -0.31
CA ILE A 176 -10.31 -0.91 -1.05
C ILE A 176 -10.36 -2.27 -1.73
N ARG A 177 -10.27 -2.31 -3.07
CA ARG A 177 -10.26 -3.55 -3.84
C ARG A 177 -8.87 -3.88 -4.33
N LEU A 178 -8.47 -5.14 -4.20
CA LEU A 178 -7.32 -5.73 -4.87
C LEU A 178 -7.80 -6.68 -5.98
N ARG A 179 -6.92 -7.10 -6.88
CA ARG A 179 -7.16 -8.32 -7.65
C ARG A 179 -7.23 -9.51 -6.70
N ASP A 180 -8.01 -10.52 -7.04
CA ASP A 180 -8.28 -11.63 -6.13
C ASP A 180 -7.00 -12.39 -5.74
N ASP A 181 -6.07 -12.60 -6.68
CA ASP A 181 -4.77 -13.22 -6.41
C ASP A 181 -3.87 -12.36 -5.51
N ASP A 182 -3.89 -11.04 -5.69
CA ASP A 182 -3.15 -10.10 -4.84
C ASP A 182 -3.71 -10.09 -3.42
N LEU A 183 -5.04 -10.17 -3.27
CA LEU A 183 -5.71 -10.27 -1.98
C LEU A 183 -5.31 -11.54 -1.22
N ILE A 184 -5.25 -12.68 -1.92
CA ILE A 184 -4.81 -13.95 -1.34
C ILE A 184 -3.37 -13.81 -0.82
N GLN A 185 -2.48 -13.25 -1.62
CA GLN A 185 -1.09 -13.05 -1.20
C GLN A 185 -0.96 -12.08 -0.02
N LEU A 186 -1.72 -10.97 -0.03
CA LEU A 186 -1.78 -10.03 1.09
C LEU A 186 -2.21 -10.75 2.37
N LYS A 187 -3.29 -11.56 2.29
CA LYS A 187 -3.83 -12.28 3.43
C LYS A 187 -2.87 -13.35 3.96
N GLU A 188 -2.28 -14.13 3.08
CA GLU A 188 -1.46 -15.28 3.50
C GLU A 188 -0.09 -14.88 4.05
N LYS A 189 0.51 -13.83 3.45
CA LYS A 189 1.88 -13.44 3.82
C LYS A 189 1.94 -12.38 4.90
N TYR A 190 0.91 -11.52 5.03
CA TYR A 190 1.07 -10.28 5.81
C TYR A 190 -0.10 -9.99 6.76
N ALA A 191 -1.35 -10.09 6.29
CA ALA A 191 -2.49 -9.53 7.02
C ALA A 191 -2.91 -10.36 8.23
N PHE A 192 -3.23 -9.69 9.33
CA PHE A 192 -3.73 -10.29 10.56
C PHE A 192 -4.74 -9.36 11.25
N VAL A 193 -5.59 -9.92 12.08
CA VAL A 193 -6.53 -9.15 12.93
C VAL A 193 -5.74 -8.31 13.94
N GLY A 194 -6.04 -7.02 13.99
CA GLY A 194 -5.30 -6.04 14.78
C GLY A 194 -4.24 -5.26 13.98
N MET A 195 -3.97 -5.66 12.71
CA MET A 195 -3.02 -4.94 11.86
C MET A 195 -3.48 -3.50 11.63
N ARG A 196 -2.56 -2.55 11.77
CA ARG A 196 -2.80 -1.12 11.53
C ARG A 196 -2.90 -0.84 10.02
N VAL A 197 -3.80 0.07 9.66
CA VAL A 197 -4.01 0.51 8.27
C VAL A 197 -4.09 2.03 8.25
N VAL A 198 -3.16 2.66 7.56
CA VAL A 198 -3.14 4.10 7.29
C VAL A 198 -3.69 4.32 5.88
N ILE A 199 -4.60 5.27 5.71
CA ILE A 199 -5.14 5.63 4.38
C ILE A 199 -4.88 7.11 4.15
N LEU A 200 -3.93 7.38 3.27
CA LEU A 200 -3.48 8.74 2.95
C LEU A 200 -4.55 9.54 2.19
N PRO A 201 -4.59 10.86 2.35
CA PRO A 201 -5.51 11.72 1.62
C PRO A 201 -5.24 11.72 0.10
N ASP A 202 -6.24 12.17 -0.68
CA ASP A 202 -6.12 12.30 -2.14
C ASP A 202 -5.17 13.42 -2.56
N ILE A 203 -4.99 14.41 -1.71
CA ILE A 203 -4.07 15.52 -1.89
C ILE A 203 -3.16 15.47 -0.68
N LEU A 204 -1.88 15.23 -0.91
CA LEU A 204 -0.87 15.45 0.12
C LEU A 204 -0.79 16.97 0.28
N THR A 205 -1.26 17.49 1.42
CA THR A 205 -1.04 18.92 1.77
C THR A 205 0.44 19.13 1.98
N GLU A 206 1.00 20.09 1.25
CA GLU A 206 2.37 20.57 1.44
C GLU A 206 2.57 21.08 2.87
#